data_5b175cf52ee39a7732aacd8d86a037ea
#
_entry.id   5b175cf52ee39a7732aacd8d86a037ea
#
_cell.length_a   1.000
_cell.length_b   1.000
_cell.length_c   1.000
_cell.angle_alpha   90.00
_cell.angle_beta   90.00
_cell.angle_gamma   90.00
#
_symmetry.space_group_name_H-M   'P 1'
#
loop_
_entity.id
_entity.type
_entity.pdbx_description
1 polymer ?
#
loop_
_entity_poly.entity_id
_entity_poly.type
_entity_poly.pdbx_seq_one_letter_code
_entity_poly.pdbx_strand_id
1 'polypeptide(L)'
;GKFEFYSERALNNGKSPMAHFTPAKNKKMQDRFLLLTNHGQFNLNSQFNNLDLGSKEPIVYIHPKSAEKKGLTTNCLVSVYNETGEIKLKCVFSNDIHPSILLIQADYHLVNQLTSFTPTDMGEVSSGGFNGMAFNSIYVKIEKANRYM
;
A
#
# COMPACT_ATOMS: atom_id res chain seq x y z
N GLY A 1 -34.51 0.15 -17.26
CA GLY A 1 -34.14 -1.23 -17.06
C GLY A 1 -34.41 -1.68 -15.63
N LYS A 2 -34.47 -2.96 -15.40
CA LYS A 2 -34.54 -3.56 -14.06
C LYS A 2 -33.17 -3.85 -13.58
N PHE A 3 -32.93 -3.79 -12.27
CA PHE A 3 -31.68 -4.24 -11.68
C PHE A 3 -31.60 -5.77 -11.78
N GLU A 4 -30.49 -6.29 -12.32
CA GLU A 4 -30.26 -7.73 -12.48
C GLU A 4 -29.29 -8.20 -11.40
N PHE A 5 -29.75 -9.12 -10.55
CA PHE A 5 -28.93 -9.74 -9.51
C PHE A 5 -28.02 -10.86 -10.04
N TYR A 6 -28.39 -11.45 -11.17
CA TYR A 6 -27.65 -12.53 -11.81
C TYR A 6 -26.91 -12.00 -13.04
N SER A 7 -25.60 -12.21 -13.10
CA SER A 7 -24.74 -11.73 -14.18
C SER A 7 -24.24 -12.90 -15.02
N GLU A 8 -24.81 -13.12 -16.19
CA GLU A 8 -24.33 -14.10 -17.16
C GLU A 8 -22.88 -13.79 -17.57
N ARG A 9 -22.53 -12.53 -17.66
CA ARG A 9 -21.17 -12.11 -18.00
C ARG A 9 -20.15 -12.54 -16.92
N ALA A 10 -20.49 -12.43 -15.64
CA ALA A 10 -19.66 -12.93 -14.56
C ALA A 10 -19.47 -14.44 -14.67
N LEU A 11 -20.54 -15.17 -14.93
CA LEU A 11 -20.50 -16.62 -15.13
C LEU A 11 -19.60 -17.01 -16.30
N ASN A 12 -19.74 -16.35 -17.45
CA ASN A 12 -18.92 -16.60 -18.65
C ASN A 12 -17.43 -16.30 -18.40
N ASN A 13 -17.11 -15.42 -17.48
CA ASN A 13 -15.75 -15.10 -17.04
C ASN A 13 -15.25 -15.99 -15.88
N GLY A 14 -15.95 -17.10 -15.57
CA GLY A 14 -15.57 -18.03 -14.52
C GLY A 14 -15.75 -17.50 -13.10
N LYS A 15 -16.53 -16.42 -12.92
CA LYS A 15 -16.83 -15.81 -11.63
C LYS A 15 -18.24 -16.22 -11.15
N SER A 16 -18.52 -16.03 -9.87
CA SER A 16 -19.88 -16.22 -9.37
C SER A 16 -20.84 -15.24 -10.07
N PRO A 17 -21.97 -15.73 -10.60
CA PRO A 17 -22.95 -14.86 -11.26
C PRO A 17 -23.71 -13.98 -10.30
N MET A 18 -23.68 -14.29 -9.01
CA MET A 18 -24.30 -13.50 -7.94
C MET A 18 -23.26 -13.05 -6.92
N ALA A 19 -23.42 -11.86 -6.40
CA ALA A 19 -22.56 -11.37 -5.33
C ALA A 19 -22.74 -12.23 -4.05
N HIS A 20 -21.65 -12.66 -3.47
CA HIS A 20 -21.63 -13.34 -2.18
C HIS A 20 -20.47 -12.82 -1.34
N PHE A 21 -20.63 -12.86 -0.04
CA PHE A 21 -19.56 -12.47 0.86
C PHE A 21 -18.40 -13.46 0.77
N THR A 22 -17.23 -12.96 0.41
CA THR A 22 -15.98 -13.71 0.50
C THR A 22 -15.10 -13.02 1.53
N PRO A 23 -14.77 -13.69 2.64
CA PRO A 23 -13.88 -13.09 3.63
C PRO A 23 -12.53 -12.81 3.00
N ALA A 24 -11.97 -11.64 3.30
CA ALA A 24 -10.61 -11.32 2.89
C ALA A 24 -9.68 -12.46 3.33
N LYS A 25 -8.84 -12.94 2.44
CA LYS A 25 -7.82 -13.94 2.76
C LYS A 25 -6.80 -13.26 3.67
N ASN A 26 -7.16 -13.12 4.96
CA ASN A 26 -6.23 -12.70 5.99
C ASN A 26 -5.17 -13.81 6.11
N LYS A 27 -4.19 -13.79 5.24
CA LYS A 27 -2.94 -14.47 5.53
C LYS A 27 -2.47 -13.86 6.84
N LYS A 28 -2.44 -14.64 7.93
CA LYS A 28 -1.72 -14.27 9.16
C LYS A 28 -0.28 -14.05 8.72
N MET A 29 0.03 -12.84 8.35
CA MET A 29 1.35 -12.49 7.86
C MET A 29 2.19 -12.16 9.09
N GLN A 30 2.72 -13.21 9.71
CA GLN A 30 3.76 -13.03 10.71
C GLN A 30 4.85 -12.13 10.11
N ASP A 31 5.17 -11.06 10.85
CA ASP A 31 6.26 -10.16 10.53
C ASP A 31 6.09 -9.24 9.33
N ARG A 32 4.86 -9.02 8.87
CA ARG A 32 4.54 -8.05 7.81
C ARG A 32 3.58 -6.98 8.32
N PHE A 33 3.66 -5.83 7.67
CA PHE A 33 2.81 -4.68 7.92
C PHE A 33 1.91 -4.44 6.72
N LEU A 34 0.68 -4.04 6.95
CA LEU A 34 -0.15 -3.46 5.90
C LEU A 34 0.41 -2.08 5.54
N LEU A 35 0.72 -1.86 4.29
CA LEU A 35 1.14 -0.56 3.79
C LEU A 35 -0.08 0.29 3.47
N LEU A 36 -0.19 1.45 4.09
CA LEU A 36 -1.13 2.49 3.72
C LEU A 36 -0.38 3.60 2.99
N THR A 37 -0.98 4.07 1.91
CA THR A 37 -0.49 5.19 1.12
C THR A 37 -1.59 6.24 1.02
N ASN A 38 -1.46 7.32 1.78
CA ASN A 38 -2.37 8.45 1.72
C ASN A 38 -1.77 9.58 0.89
N HIS A 39 -2.62 10.46 0.41
CA HIS A 39 -2.15 11.70 -0.22
C HIS A 39 -1.47 12.60 0.79
N GLY A 40 -0.42 13.29 0.36
CA GLY A 40 0.18 14.37 1.12
C GLY A 40 -0.78 15.56 1.26
N GLN A 41 -0.54 16.39 2.25
CA GLN A 41 -1.40 17.56 2.53
C GLN A 41 -1.41 18.57 1.38
N PHE A 42 -0.30 18.69 0.66
CA PHE A 42 -0.10 19.73 -0.36
C PHE A 42 0.05 19.17 -1.77
N ASN A 43 -0.04 17.86 -1.95
CA ASN A 43 0.20 17.19 -3.21
C ASN A 43 -0.99 16.33 -3.59
N LEU A 44 -1.28 16.27 -4.88
CA LEU A 44 -2.20 15.30 -5.46
C LEU A 44 -1.39 14.36 -6.35
N ASN A 45 -1.00 13.21 -5.82
CA ASN A 45 -0.03 12.30 -6.45
C ASN A 45 1.28 13.04 -6.79
N SER A 46 1.70 13.05 -8.06
CA SER A 46 2.90 13.75 -8.52
C SER A 46 2.66 15.23 -8.87
N GLN A 47 1.43 15.71 -8.77
CA GLN A 47 1.12 17.12 -9.03
C GLN A 47 1.69 18.00 -7.91
N PHE A 48 2.15 19.18 -8.28
CA PHE A 48 2.77 20.16 -7.38
C PHE A 48 4.11 19.74 -6.76
N ASN A 49 4.70 18.64 -7.18
CA ASN A 49 6.02 18.21 -6.70
C ASN A 49 7.17 19.19 -7.04
N ASN A 50 6.95 20.07 -8.01
CA ASN A 50 7.88 21.14 -8.38
C ASN A 50 7.74 22.39 -7.50
N LEU A 51 6.71 22.47 -6.66
CA LEU A 51 6.54 23.56 -5.71
C LEU A 51 7.20 23.20 -4.38
N ASP A 52 7.88 24.18 -3.79
CA ASP A 52 8.52 24.01 -2.48
C ASP A 52 7.49 24.27 -1.36
N LEU A 53 6.58 23.33 -1.16
CA LEU A 53 5.49 23.43 -0.19
C LEU A 53 5.79 22.72 1.15
N GLY A 54 7.05 22.41 1.42
CA GLY A 54 7.48 21.75 2.65
C GLY A 54 8.49 20.64 2.44
N SER A 55 8.84 19.93 3.52
CA SER A 55 9.82 18.84 3.45
C SER A 55 9.34 17.71 2.55
N LYS A 56 10.12 17.42 1.52
CA LYS A 56 9.89 16.33 0.57
C LYS A 56 10.72 15.08 0.90
N GLU A 57 11.29 15.03 2.12
CA GLU A 57 12.01 13.84 2.52
C GLU A 57 11.03 12.66 2.65
N PRO A 58 11.30 11.56 1.96
CA PRO A 58 10.44 10.39 2.05
C PRO A 58 10.53 9.78 3.47
N ILE A 59 9.38 9.65 4.09
CA ILE A 59 9.24 9.19 5.47
C ILE A 59 8.29 8.00 5.50
N VAL A 60 8.63 7.00 6.32
CA VAL A 60 7.72 5.95 6.74
C VAL A 60 7.37 6.14 8.22
N TYR A 61 6.08 6.19 8.50
CA TYR A 61 5.57 6.20 9.87
C TYR A 61 5.33 4.79 10.36
N ILE A 62 5.77 4.51 11.59
CA ILE A 62 5.60 3.24 12.29
C ILE A 62 5.19 3.49 13.74
N HIS A 63 4.35 2.62 14.28
CA HIS A 63 4.00 2.68 15.69
C HIS A 63 5.21 2.33 16.58
N PRO A 64 5.47 3.06 17.70
CA PRO A 64 6.64 2.84 18.56
C PRO A 64 6.80 1.41 19.05
N LYS A 65 5.72 0.74 19.48
CA LYS A 65 5.75 -0.67 19.91
C LYS A 65 6.25 -1.62 18.82
N SER A 66 6.01 -1.29 17.57
CA SER A 66 6.44 -2.13 16.43
C SER A 66 7.87 -1.82 16.05
N ALA A 67 8.26 -0.55 16.14
CA ALA A 67 9.64 -0.11 15.94
C ALA A 67 10.60 -0.74 16.95
N GLU A 68 10.20 -0.76 18.22
CA GLU A 68 10.97 -1.39 19.31
C GLU A 68 11.23 -2.86 19.04
N LYS A 69 10.19 -3.63 18.66
CA LYS A 69 10.33 -5.05 18.29
C LYS A 69 11.29 -5.30 17.13
N LYS A 70 11.49 -4.29 16.28
CA LYS A 70 12.39 -4.33 15.13
C LYS A 70 13.77 -3.70 15.41
N GLY A 71 14.01 -3.22 16.63
CA GLY A 71 15.25 -2.54 17.01
C GLY A 71 15.48 -1.24 16.23
N LEU A 72 14.42 -0.56 15.80
CA LEU A 72 14.48 0.69 15.07
C LEU A 72 14.53 1.88 16.03
N THR A 73 15.14 2.95 15.58
CA THR A 73 15.15 4.25 16.26
C THR A 73 14.53 5.30 15.36
N THR A 74 13.90 6.32 15.95
CA THR A 74 13.36 7.41 15.14
C THR A 74 14.45 8.09 14.32
N ASN A 75 14.11 8.56 13.14
CA ASN A 75 15.02 9.16 12.15
C ASN A 75 16.13 8.22 11.61
N CYS A 76 16.11 6.93 11.94
CA CYS A 76 17.03 6.00 11.28
C CYS A 76 16.59 5.73 9.83
N LEU A 77 17.55 5.42 8.98
CA LEU A 77 17.27 4.93 7.63
C LEU A 77 16.82 3.48 7.72
N VAL A 78 15.69 3.19 7.09
CA VAL A 78 15.11 1.85 7.03
C VAL A 78 14.88 1.42 5.59
N SER A 79 14.90 0.12 5.39
CA SER A 79 14.46 -0.54 4.16
C SER A 79 13.05 -1.05 4.35
N VAL A 80 12.14 -0.64 3.46
CA VAL A 80 10.78 -1.15 3.36
C VAL A 80 10.68 -1.94 2.07
N TYR A 81 10.30 -3.22 2.16
CA TYR A 81 10.37 -4.13 1.01
C TYR A 81 9.30 -5.22 1.03
N ASN A 82 9.06 -5.77 -0.13
CA ASN A 82 8.27 -6.97 -0.36
C ASN A 82 8.82 -7.75 -1.56
N GLU A 83 8.04 -8.66 -2.13
CA GLU A 83 8.42 -9.48 -3.28
C GLU A 83 8.54 -8.66 -4.58
N THR A 84 7.98 -7.45 -4.61
CA THR A 84 7.94 -6.59 -5.80
C THR A 84 9.12 -5.62 -5.85
N GLY A 85 9.57 -5.12 -4.69
CA GLY A 85 10.64 -4.15 -4.65
C GLY A 85 11.06 -3.76 -3.24
N GLU A 86 11.98 -2.79 -3.18
CA GLU A 86 12.57 -2.24 -1.97
C GLU A 86 12.73 -0.72 -2.13
N ILE A 87 12.42 0.02 -1.07
CA ILE A 87 12.64 1.45 -0.98
C ILE A 87 13.30 1.80 0.36
N LYS A 88 14.12 2.85 0.36
CA LYS A 88 14.82 3.34 1.57
C LYS A 88 14.25 4.68 1.99
N LEU A 89 13.89 4.79 3.27
CA LEU A 89 13.16 5.92 3.84
C LEU A 89 13.67 6.25 5.23
N LYS A 90 13.43 7.48 5.70
CA LYS A 90 13.56 7.79 7.11
C LYS A 90 12.37 7.23 7.88
N CYS A 91 12.63 6.64 9.04
CA CYS A 91 11.63 6.10 9.94
C CYS A 91 11.21 7.14 10.97
N VAL A 92 9.93 7.42 11.10
CA VAL A 92 9.37 8.32 12.10
C VAL A 92 8.32 7.57 12.92
N PHE A 93 8.36 7.75 14.24
CA PHE A 93 7.43 7.11 15.14
C PHE A 93 6.15 7.93 15.28
N SER A 94 5.00 7.27 15.21
CA SER A 94 3.70 7.89 15.45
C SER A 94 2.79 6.95 16.23
N ASN A 95 2.14 7.49 17.25
CA ASN A 95 1.09 6.78 18.00
C ASN A 95 -0.27 6.80 17.30
N ASP A 96 -0.41 7.58 16.24
CA ASP A 96 -1.68 7.76 15.51
C ASP A 96 -1.95 6.64 14.52
N ILE A 97 -0.99 5.73 14.33
CA ILE A 97 -1.14 4.58 13.43
C ILE A 97 -1.20 3.27 14.22
N HIS A 98 -1.94 2.31 13.66
CA HIS A 98 -2.05 0.98 14.28
C HIS A 98 -0.71 0.21 14.22
N PRO A 99 -0.35 -0.59 15.25
CA PRO A 99 0.92 -1.33 15.29
C PRO A 99 1.19 -2.30 14.13
N SER A 100 0.17 -2.72 13.40
CA SER A 100 0.33 -3.58 12.22
C SER A 100 0.40 -2.83 10.88
N ILE A 101 0.51 -1.50 10.92
CA ILE A 101 0.47 -0.64 9.72
C ILE A 101 1.77 0.12 9.59
N LEU A 102 2.22 0.29 8.34
CA LEU A 102 3.17 1.32 7.93
C LEU A 102 2.44 2.34 7.06
N LEU A 103 2.75 3.62 7.25
CA LEU A 103 2.19 4.69 6.44
C LEU A 103 3.31 5.42 5.69
N ILE A 104 3.18 5.50 4.37
CA ILE A 104 4.05 6.28 3.48
C ILE A 104 3.16 7.18 2.65
N GLN A 105 3.53 8.45 2.50
CA GLN A 105 2.74 9.36 1.66
C GLN A 105 2.86 9.00 0.18
N ALA A 106 1.74 8.99 -0.53
CA ALA A 106 1.64 8.54 -1.92
C ALA A 106 2.31 9.50 -2.93
N ASP A 107 2.68 10.69 -2.52
CA ASP A 107 3.45 11.66 -3.31
C ASP A 107 4.91 11.21 -3.50
N TYR A 108 5.39 10.27 -2.70
CA TYR A 108 6.69 9.64 -2.92
C TYR A 108 6.60 8.60 -4.04
N HIS A 109 7.03 8.97 -5.22
CA HIS A 109 6.86 8.19 -6.47
C HIS A 109 7.44 6.76 -6.39
N LEU A 110 8.46 6.50 -5.58
CA LEU A 110 9.05 5.18 -5.45
C LEU A 110 8.17 4.18 -4.67
N VAL A 111 7.12 4.65 -3.98
CA VAL A 111 6.18 3.76 -3.29
C VAL A 111 5.52 2.76 -4.25
N ASN A 112 5.41 3.12 -5.52
CA ASN A 112 4.87 2.24 -6.56
C ASN A 112 5.72 0.99 -6.81
N GLN A 113 7.00 0.99 -6.43
CA GLN A 113 7.85 -0.20 -6.52
C GLN A 113 7.40 -1.33 -5.59
N LEU A 114 6.62 -0.99 -4.56
CA LEU A 114 6.06 -1.96 -3.62
C LEU A 114 4.68 -2.50 -4.06
N THR A 115 4.11 -1.95 -5.14
CA THR A 115 2.78 -2.34 -5.63
C THR A 115 2.88 -3.59 -6.49
N SER A 116 2.09 -4.61 -6.16
CA SER A 116 1.99 -5.81 -6.99
C SER A 116 1.20 -5.53 -8.27
N PHE A 117 1.50 -6.28 -9.33
CA PHE A 117 0.72 -6.25 -10.58
C PHE A 117 -0.56 -7.09 -10.50
N THR A 118 -1.03 -7.41 -9.31
CA THR A 118 -2.24 -8.20 -9.12
C THR A 118 -3.46 -7.39 -9.55
N PRO A 119 -4.28 -7.88 -10.47
CA PRO A 119 -5.51 -7.20 -10.84
C PRO A 119 -6.53 -7.27 -9.69
N THR A 120 -7.39 -6.27 -9.62
CA THR A 120 -8.54 -6.30 -8.70
C THR A 120 -9.54 -7.36 -9.18
N ASP A 121 -10.29 -7.94 -8.24
CA ASP A 121 -11.42 -8.83 -8.54
C ASP A 121 -12.65 -8.05 -9.02
N MET A 122 -12.72 -6.78 -8.70
CA MET A 122 -13.74 -5.84 -9.13
C MET A 122 -13.28 -5.13 -10.41
N GLY A 123 -13.60 -5.70 -11.49
CA GLY A 123 -13.50 -4.98 -12.39
C GLY A 123 -13.16 -4.42 -13.61
N GLU A 124 -14.01 -4.56 -14.46
CA GLU A 124 -14.04 -3.69 -15.61
C GLU A 124 -14.33 -2.28 -15.18
N VAL A 125 -13.27 -1.54 -14.95
CA VAL A 125 -13.37 -0.09 -15.00
C VAL A 125 -13.88 0.27 -16.40
N SER A 126 -14.77 1.19 -16.49
CA SER A 126 -15.56 1.68 -17.62
C SER A 126 -14.79 2.01 -18.93
N SER A 127 -13.56 1.64 -19.06
CA SER A 127 -12.68 1.96 -20.17
C SER A 127 -12.03 0.73 -20.82
N GLY A 128 -12.84 -0.25 -21.20
CA GLY A 128 -12.37 -1.25 -22.17
C GLY A 128 -11.87 -2.59 -21.63
N GLY A 129 -12.36 -3.04 -20.50
CA GLY A 129 -12.23 -4.45 -20.11
C GLY A 129 -10.95 -4.83 -19.37
N PHE A 130 -10.18 -3.88 -18.89
CA PHE A 130 -9.01 -4.14 -18.04
C PHE A 130 -9.36 -3.98 -16.56
N ASN A 131 -9.02 -5.00 -15.77
CA ASN A 131 -9.12 -4.90 -14.32
C ASN A 131 -8.11 -3.85 -13.82
N GLY A 132 -8.54 -3.00 -12.88
CA GLY A 132 -7.64 -2.08 -12.20
C GLY A 132 -6.59 -2.84 -11.38
N MET A 133 -5.49 -2.19 -11.04
CA MET A 133 -4.49 -2.75 -10.14
C MET A 133 -4.97 -2.70 -8.69
N ALA A 134 -4.65 -3.73 -7.91
CA ALA A 134 -4.92 -3.76 -6.48
C ALA A 134 -3.92 -2.89 -5.72
N PHE A 135 -4.22 -1.62 -5.53
CA PHE A 135 -3.38 -0.69 -4.77
C PHE A 135 -3.52 -0.84 -3.25
N ASN A 136 -4.61 -1.44 -2.80
CA ASN A 136 -4.85 -1.73 -1.40
C ASN A 136 -4.44 -3.16 -1.08
N SER A 137 -4.19 -3.45 0.19
CA SER A 137 -3.75 -4.77 0.64
C SER A 137 -2.30 -5.12 0.24
N ILE A 138 -1.44 -4.12 0.13
CA ILE A 138 0.00 -4.30 -0.01
C ILE A 138 0.59 -4.63 1.36
N TYR A 139 1.34 -5.72 1.45
CA TYR A 139 2.04 -6.11 2.66
C TYR A 139 3.54 -5.99 2.47
N VAL A 140 4.21 -5.41 3.46
CA VAL A 140 5.64 -5.11 3.41
C VAL A 140 6.33 -5.55 4.70
N LYS A 141 7.65 -5.70 4.62
CA LYS A 141 8.55 -5.83 5.77
C LYS A 141 9.34 -4.54 5.94
N ILE A 142 9.85 -4.33 7.15
CA ILE A 142 10.71 -3.20 7.48
C ILE A 142 11.90 -3.68 8.29
N GLU A 143 13.07 -3.16 7.97
CA GLU A 143 14.29 -3.41 8.73
C GLU A 143 15.23 -2.20 8.66
N LYS A 144 16.20 -2.15 9.55
CA LYS A 144 17.21 -1.10 9.52
C LYS A 144 18.04 -1.23 8.24
N ALA A 145 18.10 -0.15 7.46
CA ALA A 145 18.94 -0.17 6.26
C ALA A 145 20.41 -0.19 6.63
N ASN A 146 21.19 -1.08 6.02
CA ASN A 146 22.63 -1.03 6.11
C ASN A 146 23.11 0.23 5.37
N ARG A 147 23.95 1.03 6.00
CA ARG A 147 24.69 2.06 5.29
C ARG A 147 25.63 1.32 4.33
N TYR A 148 25.35 1.39 3.05
CA TYR A 148 26.42 1.07 2.10
C TYR A 148 27.51 2.12 2.30
N MET A 149 28.69 1.65 2.64
CA MET A 149 29.92 2.45 2.54
C MET A 149 30.16 2.83 1.09
#